data_35018adaf1caac6188c1e65904f99925
#
_entry.id   35018adaf1caac6188c1e65904f99925
#
_cell.length_a   1.000
_cell.length_b   1.000
_cell.length_c   1.000
_cell.angle_alpha   90.00
_cell.angle_beta   90.00
_cell.angle_gamma   90.00
#
_symmetry.space_group_name_H-M   'P 1'
#
loop_
_entity.id
_entity.type
_entity.pdbx_description
1 polymer ?
#
loop_
_entity_poly.entity_id
_entity_poly.type
_entity_poly.pdbx_seq_one_letter_code
_entity_poly.pdbx_strand_id
1 'polypeptide(L)'
;MGNDQRVRKPEWLKISIGANERYTETKRIVESHCLHTICSSGRCPNMGECWGKGTATFMIAGDICTRSCKFCNTRTGRPLPLDPDEPLHVAESVALMKLSHAVITSVDRDDLPDLGAAHWAQTIREIKRLNPEPTTEVLIPDFQGRKELVSQVIEA
;
A
#
# COMPACT_ATOMS: atom_id res chain seq x y z
N MET A 1 -6.33 26.94 42.05
CA MET A 1 -7.00 26.67 40.78
C MET A 1 -5.99 26.95 39.67
N GLY A 2 -5.27 25.94 39.22
CA GLY A 2 -4.26 26.09 38.17
C GLY A 2 -4.94 26.25 36.80
N ASN A 3 -4.63 27.35 36.15
CA ASN A 3 -5.09 27.63 34.80
C ASN A 3 -4.29 26.72 33.82
N ASP A 4 -4.84 25.57 33.47
CA ASP A 4 -4.28 24.65 32.49
C ASP A 4 -4.41 25.29 31.08
N GLN A 5 -3.49 26.19 30.75
CA GLN A 5 -3.39 26.75 29.41
C GLN A 5 -2.84 25.66 28.50
N ARG A 6 -3.74 24.87 27.90
CA ARG A 6 -3.40 23.94 26.83
C ARG A 6 -2.75 24.72 25.69
N VAL A 7 -1.42 24.57 25.58
CA VAL A 7 -0.66 25.17 24.47
C VAL A 7 -1.23 24.65 23.15
N ARG A 8 -1.74 25.56 22.32
CA ARG A 8 -2.27 25.19 21.00
C ARG A 8 -1.12 24.66 20.13
N LYS A 9 -1.38 23.56 19.43
CA LYS A 9 -0.42 23.02 18.45
C LYS A 9 -0.06 24.10 17.40
N PRO A 10 1.22 24.23 17.01
CA PRO A 10 1.64 25.11 15.92
C PRO A 10 0.87 24.79 14.61
N GLU A 11 0.74 25.78 13.73
CA GLU A 11 0.03 25.61 12.45
C GLU A 11 0.56 24.44 11.61
N TRP A 12 1.89 24.25 11.59
CA TRP A 12 2.52 23.17 10.83
C TRP A 12 2.26 21.77 11.40
N LEU A 13 1.76 21.66 12.63
CA LEU A 13 1.30 20.40 13.26
C LEU A 13 -0.20 20.16 13.09
N LYS A 14 -0.91 21.08 12.45
CA LYS A 14 -2.33 20.92 12.18
C LYS A 14 -2.54 20.16 10.87
N ILE A 15 -3.09 18.98 10.97
CA ILE A 15 -3.51 18.20 9.81
C ILE A 15 -4.95 18.59 9.51
N SER A 16 -5.22 18.99 8.25
CA SER A 16 -6.59 19.17 7.78
C SER A 16 -7.25 17.80 7.64
N ILE A 17 -8.16 17.46 8.53
CA ILE A 17 -8.97 16.22 8.48
C ILE A 17 -10.17 16.43 7.53
N GLY A 18 -10.03 17.27 6.52
CA GLY A 18 -11.05 17.47 5.51
C GLY A 18 -10.98 16.35 4.46
N ALA A 19 -11.99 15.47 4.44
CA ALA A 19 -12.20 14.59 3.31
C ALA A 19 -12.59 15.49 2.10
N ASN A 20 -11.65 15.73 1.17
CA ASN A 20 -11.98 16.34 -0.11
C ASN A 20 -12.64 15.28 -1.03
N GLU A 21 -13.22 15.74 -2.14
CA GLU A 21 -13.89 14.84 -3.09
C GLU A 21 -12.95 13.73 -3.58
N ARG A 22 -11.69 14.04 -3.83
CA ARG A 22 -10.67 13.10 -4.29
C ARG A 22 -10.36 12.02 -3.25
N TYR A 23 -10.33 12.37 -1.96
CA TYR A 23 -10.20 11.38 -0.89
C TYR A 23 -11.37 10.39 -0.89
N THR A 24 -12.60 10.91 -1.03
CA THR A 24 -13.80 10.08 -1.03
C THR A 24 -13.84 9.15 -2.24
N GLU A 25 -13.44 9.64 -3.42
CA GLU A 25 -13.32 8.85 -4.63
C GLU A 25 -12.24 7.76 -4.49
N THR A 26 -11.05 8.12 -4.01
CA THR A 26 -9.96 7.16 -3.74
C THR A 26 -10.41 6.06 -2.80
N LYS A 27 -11.09 6.41 -1.71
CA LYS A 27 -11.63 5.45 -0.74
C LYS A 27 -12.61 4.49 -1.42
N ARG A 28 -13.54 5.00 -2.23
CA ARG A 28 -14.52 4.19 -2.96
C ARG A 28 -13.84 3.21 -3.92
N ILE A 29 -12.81 3.63 -4.64
CA ILE A 29 -12.05 2.77 -5.57
C ILE A 29 -11.38 1.62 -4.80
N VAL A 30 -10.66 1.92 -3.73
CA VAL A 30 -9.99 0.92 -2.88
C VAL A 30 -10.99 -0.11 -2.36
N GLU A 31 -12.15 0.34 -1.87
CA GLU A 31 -13.19 -0.54 -1.33
C GLU A 31 -13.87 -1.38 -2.42
N SER A 32 -14.16 -0.81 -3.58
CA SER A 32 -14.85 -1.51 -4.69
C SER A 32 -14.01 -2.62 -5.33
N HIS A 33 -12.68 -2.49 -5.30
CA HIS A 33 -11.73 -3.49 -5.81
C HIS A 33 -11.19 -4.42 -4.72
N CYS A 34 -11.75 -4.37 -3.50
CA CYS A 34 -11.31 -5.16 -2.34
C CYS A 34 -9.81 -5.07 -2.06
N LEU A 35 -9.20 -3.91 -2.35
CA LEU A 35 -7.77 -3.71 -2.20
C LEU A 35 -7.36 -3.38 -0.78
N HIS A 36 -6.17 -3.82 -0.41
CA HIS A 36 -5.55 -3.46 0.84
C HIS A 36 -4.60 -2.28 0.64
N THR A 37 -4.58 -1.35 1.61
CA THR A 37 -3.61 -0.25 1.64
C THR A 37 -2.94 -0.20 2.99
N ILE A 38 -1.63 0.03 3.01
CA ILE A 38 -0.92 0.26 4.27
C ILE A 38 -1.40 1.55 4.95
N CYS A 39 -1.95 2.48 4.17
CA CYS A 39 -2.56 3.71 4.69
C CYS A 39 -3.71 3.40 5.67
N SER A 40 -4.56 2.42 5.34
CA SER A 40 -5.67 1.96 6.19
C SER A 40 -5.17 1.01 7.28
N SER A 41 -4.43 -0.04 6.93
CA SER A 41 -3.94 -1.06 7.87
C SER A 41 -2.97 -0.48 8.91
N GLY A 42 -2.10 0.44 8.48
CA GLY A 42 -1.16 1.16 9.33
C GLY A 42 -1.78 2.32 10.11
N ARG A 43 -3.07 2.64 9.91
CA ARG A 43 -3.74 3.80 10.51
C ARG A 43 -2.94 5.09 10.30
N CYS A 44 -2.49 5.32 9.06
CA CYS A 44 -1.62 6.43 8.72
C CYS A 44 -2.33 7.79 8.97
N PRO A 45 -1.76 8.69 9.77
CA PRO A 45 -2.36 9.99 10.03
C PRO A 45 -2.39 10.91 8.80
N ASN A 46 -1.55 10.64 7.81
CA ASN A 46 -1.43 11.45 6.60
C ASN A 46 -2.35 10.96 5.45
N MET A 47 -3.13 9.89 5.67
CA MET A 47 -3.96 9.28 4.63
C MET A 47 -4.87 10.30 3.93
N GLY A 48 -5.50 11.20 4.68
CA GLY A 48 -6.40 12.22 4.11
C GLY A 48 -5.67 13.18 3.16
N GLU A 49 -4.45 13.58 3.50
CA GLU A 49 -3.64 14.45 2.67
C GLU A 49 -3.11 13.73 1.43
N CYS A 50 -2.52 12.53 1.61
CA CYS A 50 -1.95 11.75 0.51
C CYS A 50 -3.00 11.37 -0.53
N TRP A 51 -4.13 10.82 -0.09
CA TRP A 51 -5.22 10.44 -0.99
C TRP A 51 -5.85 11.66 -1.66
N GLY A 52 -5.94 12.79 -0.93
CA GLY A 52 -6.37 14.06 -1.49
C GLY A 52 -5.42 14.63 -2.57
N LYS A 53 -4.14 14.29 -2.51
CA LYS A 53 -3.12 14.65 -3.51
C LYS A 53 -2.95 13.58 -4.62
N GLY A 54 -3.68 12.46 -4.55
CA GLY A 54 -3.59 11.39 -5.53
C GLY A 54 -2.36 10.52 -5.38
N THR A 55 -1.91 10.30 -4.14
CA THR A 55 -0.86 9.34 -3.79
C THR A 55 -1.45 8.29 -2.87
N ALA A 56 -1.28 7.01 -3.21
CA ALA A 56 -1.69 5.90 -2.38
C ALA A 56 -0.58 4.84 -2.32
N THR A 57 -0.52 4.12 -1.20
CA THR A 57 0.38 2.98 -1.03
C THR A 57 -0.47 1.72 -0.93
N PHE A 58 -0.43 0.91 -1.98
CA PHE A 58 -1.09 -0.38 -2.02
C PHE A 58 -0.28 -1.42 -1.25
N MET A 59 -0.99 -2.32 -0.58
CA MET A 59 -0.40 -3.46 0.11
C MET A 59 -0.93 -4.73 -0.54
N ILE A 60 -0.08 -5.45 -1.23
CA ILE A 60 -0.40 -6.67 -1.98
C ILE A 60 -0.12 -7.94 -1.19
N ALA A 61 -0.53 -9.06 -1.74
CA ALA A 61 -0.43 -10.41 -1.18
C ALA A 61 -1.32 -10.62 0.06
N GLY A 62 -2.38 -9.81 0.19
CA GLY A 62 -3.36 -9.87 1.27
C GLY A 62 -3.09 -8.91 2.42
N ASP A 63 -3.77 -9.14 3.56
CA ASP A 63 -3.73 -8.26 4.74
C ASP A 63 -3.21 -8.96 6.02
N ILE A 64 -2.77 -10.22 5.91
CA ILE A 64 -2.20 -11.00 7.01
C ILE A 64 -0.75 -11.33 6.67
N CYS A 65 0.17 -10.91 7.53
CA CYS A 65 1.59 -11.14 7.38
C CYS A 65 2.04 -12.39 8.13
N THR A 66 2.98 -13.15 7.58
CA THR A 66 3.61 -14.29 8.28
C THR A 66 4.55 -13.85 9.38
N ARG A 67 4.98 -12.56 9.39
CA ARG A 67 5.93 -12.01 10.36
C ARG A 67 5.27 -11.01 11.30
N SER A 68 5.86 -10.84 12.50
CA SER A 68 5.37 -9.99 13.59
C SER A 68 6.37 -8.88 13.94
N CYS A 69 6.68 -8.00 13.02
CA CYS A 69 7.59 -6.89 13.25
C CYS A 69 7.02 -5.93 14.31
N LYS A 70 7.80 -5.61 15.35
CA LYS A 70 7.34 -4.81 16.51
C LYS A 70 6.87 -3.40 16.19
N PHE A 71 7.31 -2.84 15.08
CA PHE A 71 6.96 -1.50 14.61
C PHE A 71 5.79 -1.49 13.62
N CYS A 72 5.35 -2.67 13.16
CA CYS A 72 4.32 -2.81 12.13
C CYS A 72 2.94 -3.03 12.75
N ASN A 73 1.92 -2.37 12.21
CA ASN A 73 0.53 -2.53 12.65
C ASN A 73 -0.28 -3.52 11.81
N THR A 74 0.35 -4.15 10.82
CA THR A 74 -0.31 -5.18 9.99
C THR A 74 -0.60 -6.43 10.83
N ARG A 75 -1.73 -7.06 10.58
CA ARG A 75 -2.12 -8.29 11.29
C ARG A 75 -1.12 -9.40 11.01
N THR A 76 -0.72 -10.11 12.05
CA THR A 76 0.12 -11.31 11.94
C THR A 76 -0.73 -12.56 12.05
N GLY A 77 -0.43 -13.57 11.24
CA GLY A 77 -1.14 -14.84 11.29
C GLY A 77 -0.85 -15.72 10.09
N ARG A 78 -1.79 -16.62 9.79
CA ARG A 78 -1.76 -17.45 8.60
C ARG A 78 -2.52 -16.75 7.48
N PRO A 79 -1.83 -16.33 6.38
CA PRO A 79 -2.47 -15.69 5.26
C PRO A 79 -3.43 -16.61 4.52
N LEU A 80 -4.41 -16.02 3.85
CA LEU A 80 -5.24 -16.69 2.87
C LEU A 80 -4.44 -16.95 1.57
N PRO A 81 -4.92 -17.83 0.68
CA PRO A 81 -4.34 -17.95 -0.67
C PRO A 81 -4.25 -16.59 -1.36
N LEU A 82 -3.27 -16.41 -2.24
CA LEU A 82 -3.17 -15.22 -3.06
C LEU A 82 -4.40 -15.10 -3.98
N ASP A 83 -4.90 -13.88 -4.11
CA ASP A 83 -5.91 -13.57 -5.11
C ASP A 83 -5.20 -13.41 -6.48
N PRO A 84 -5.50 -14.26 -7.47
CA PRO A 84 -4.87 -14.19 -8.78
C PRO A 84 -5.24 -12.90 -9.55
N ASP A 85 -6.34 -12.25 -9.22
CA ASP A 85 -6.83 -11.03 -9.86
C ASP A 85 -6.31 -9.75 -9.18
N GLU A 86 -5.71 -9.84 -7.99
CA GLU A 86 -5.17 -8.69 -7.26
C GLU A 86 -4.19 -7.84 -8.11
N PRO A 87 -3.25 -8.42 -8.89
CA PRO A 87 -2.36 -7.64 -9.75
C PRO A 87 -3.09 -6.75 -10.76
N LEU A 88 -4.15 -7.27 -11.38
CA LEU A 88 -4.99 -6.51 -12.31
C LEU A 88 -5.77 -5.42 -11.58
N HIS A 89 -6.41 -5.75 -10.46
CA HIS A 89 -7.19 -4.79 -9.67
C HIS A 89 -6.34 -3.63 -9.16
N VAL A 90 -5.09 -3.90 -8.76
CA VAL A 90 -4.14 -2.84 -8.37
C VAL A 90 -3.85 -1.93 -9.57
N ALA A 91 -3.55 -2.50 -10.73
CA ALA A 91 -3.24 -1.73 -11.94
C ALA A 91 -4.42 -0.87 -12.41
N GLU A 92 -5.64 -1.41 -12.39
CA GLU A 92 -6.88 -0.68 -12.68
C GLU A 92 -7.11 0.47 -11.69
N SER A 93 -6.84 0.23 -10.40
CA SER A 93 -7.01 1.25 -9.38
C SER A 93 -6.02 2.40 -9.53
N VAL A 94 -4.77 2.12 -9.92
CA VAL A 94 -3.78 3.16 -10.28
C VAL A 94 -4.31 4.05 -11.41
N ALA A 95 -4.93 3.44 -12.45
CA ALA A 95 -5.53 4.17 -13.55
C ALA A 95 -6.74 5.01 -13.11
N LEU A 96 -7.70 4.39 -12.39
CA LEU A 96 -8.92 5.05 -11.93
C LEU A 96 -8.64 6.22 -10.99
N MET A 97 -7.66 6.07 -10.12
CA MET A 97 -7.22 7.13 -9.20
C MET A 97 -6.37 8.20 -9.87
N LYS A 98 -5.99 8.01 -11.14
CA LYS A 98 -5.12 8.92 -11.91
C LYS A 98 -3.86 9.28 -11.13
N LEU A 99 -3.20 8.26 -10.57
CA LEU A 99 -1.98 8.47 -9.80
C LEU A 99 -0.84 8.88 -10.73
N SER A 100 -0.05 9.84 -10.32
CA SER A 100 1.24 10.15 -10.96
C SER A 100 2.39 9.33 -10.39
N HIS A 101 2.18 8.77 -9.19
CA HIS A 101 3.14 7.95 -8.46
C HIS A 101 2.41 6.90 -7.62
N ALA A 102 2.69 5.63 -7.88
CA ALA A 102 2.14 4.50 -7.15
C ALA A 102 3.20 3.85 -6.27
N VAL A 103 2.93 3.74 -4.99
CA VAL A 103 3.80 3.01 -4.06
C VAL A 103 3.16 1.66 -3.77
N ILE A 104 3.93 0.60 -3.96
CA ILE A 104 3.51 -0.79 -3.72
C ILE A 104 4.35 -1.37 -2.60
N THR A 105 3.68 -1.96 -1.62
CA THR A 105 4.30 -2.79 -0.58
C THR A 105 3.55 -4.10 -0.44
N SER A 106 4.01 -5.02 0.38
CA SER A 106 3.29 -6.28 0.65
C SER A 106 3.34 -6.67 2.11
N VAL A 107 2.53 -7.65 2.47
CA VAL A 107 2.79 -8.52 3.62
C VAL A 107 3.91 -9.50 3.27
N ASP A 108 4.63 -10.04 4.27
CA ASP A 108 5.53 -11.17 4.06
C ASP A 108 4.74 -12.47 3.89
N ARG A 109 5.18 -13.29 2.94
CA ARG A 109 4.57 -14.55 2.55
C ARG A 109 5.58 -15.70 2.66
N ASP A 110 6.18 -15.86 3.84
CA ASP A 110 7.12 -16.97 4.11
C ASP A 110 6.46 -18.36 4.00
N ASP A 111 5.13 -18.39 3.88
CA ASP A 111 4.34 -19.59 3.62
C ASP A 111 4.38 -20.06 2.15
N LEU A 112 4.86 -19.22 1.23
CA LEU A 112 4.95 -19.53 -0.20
C LEU A 112 6.37 -19.96 -0.58
N PRO A 113 6.54 -20.89 -1.53
CA PRO A 113 7.86 -21.36 -1.95
C PRO A 113 8.76 -20.27 -2.55
N ASP A 114 8.14 -19.29 -3.24
CA ASP A 114 8.79 -18.14 -3.87
C ASP A 114 8.65 -16.85 -3.04
N LEU A 115 8.15 -16.95 -1.81
CA LEU A 115 7.93 -15.82 -0.91
C LEU A 115 7.06 -14.71 -1.52
N GLY A 116 6.26 -15.05 -2.55
CA GLY A 116 5.39 -14.12 -3.27
C GLY A 116 6.07 -13.33 -4.41
N ALA A 117 7.29 -13.67 -4.82
CA ALA A 117 8.04 -12.94 -5.85
C ALA A 117 7.35 -12.96 -7.21
N ALA A 118 6.70 -14.05 -7.61
CA ALA A 118 5.93 -14.13 -8.85
C ALA A 118 4.74 -13.17 -8.84
N HIS A 119 4.04 -13.08 -7.72
CA HIS A 119 2.92 -12.15 -7.53
C HIS A 119 3.37 -10.69 -7.60
N TRP A 120 4.51 -10.36 -7.00
CA TRP A 120 5.16 -9.07 -7.12
C TRP A 120 5.47 -8.71 -8.57
N ALA A 121 6.13 -9.62 -9.29
CA ALA A 121 6.50 -9.41 -10.69
C ALA A 121 5.27 -9.22 -11.58
N GLN A 122 4.20 -10.00 -11.36
CA GLN A 122 2.95 -9.86 -12.08
C GLN A 122 2.30 -8.50 -11.80
N THR A 123 2.24 -8.07 -10.56
CA THR A 123 1.67 -6.76 -10.18
C THR A 123 2.40 -5.61 -10.86
N ILE A 124 3.74 -5.62 -10.87
CA ILE A 124 4.53 -4.58 -11.54
C ILE A 124 4.26 -4.56 -13.04
N ARG A 125 4.23 -5.73 -13.70
CA ARG A 125 3.95 -5.83 -15.13
C ARG A 125 2.55 -5.31 -15.49
N GLU A 126 1.53 -5.66 -14.71
CA GLU A 126 0.16 -5.16 -14.92
C GLU A 126 0.07 -3.65 -14.74
N ILE A 127 0.72 -3.09 -13.70
CA ILE A 127 0.77 -1.64 -13.50
C ILE A 127 1.41 -0.96 -14.70
N LYS A 128 2.59 -1.40 -15.14
CA LYS A 128 3.30 -0.83 -16.31
C LYS A 128 2.50 -0.97 -17.60
N ARG A 129 1.79 -2.09 -17.78
CA ARG A 129 0.97 -2.36 -18.97
C ARG A 129 -0.21 -1.41 -19.08
N LEU A 130 -0.95 -1.18 -17.98
CA LEU A 130 -2.12 -0.33 -17.97
C LEU A 130 -1.80 1.16 -17.75
N ASN A 131 -0.67 1.45 -17.13
CA ASN A 131 -0.29 2.80 -16.71
C ASN A 131 1.16 3.10 -17.11
N PRO A 132 1.43 3.47 -18.36
CA PRO A 132 2.80 3.73 -18.82
C PRO A 132 3.40 5.03 -18.26
N GLU A 133 2.58 5.99 -17.85
CA GLU A 133 3.03 7.31 -17.40
C GLU A 133 3.43 7.38 -15.91
N PRO A 134 2.67 6.78 -14.94
CA PRO A 134 3.01 6.85 -13.54
C PRO A 134 4.33 6.17 -13.20
N THR A 135 5.10 6.78 -12.32
CA THR A 135 6.24 6.09 -11.69
C THR A 135 5.75 5.09 -10.64
N THR A 136 6.41 3.94 -10.57
CA THR A 136 6.10 2.89 -9.59
C THR A 136 7.28 2.72 -8.65
N GLU A 137 7.03 2.92 -7.36
CA GLU A 137 7.97 2.62 -6.28
C GLU A 137 7.56 1.31 -5.62
N VAL A 138 8.54 0.44 -5.35
CA VAL A 138 8.30 -0.86 -4.73
C VAL A 138 9.09 -0.98 -3.42
N LEU A 139 8.39 -1.32 -2.34
CA LEU A 139 8.95 -1.61 -1.02
C LEU A 139 8.83 -3.12 -0.79
N ILE A 140 9.77 -3.86 -1.38
CA ILE A 140 9.77 -5.33 -1.40
C ILE A 140 10.17 -5.92 -0.04
N PRO A 141 9.74 -7.15 0.30
CA PRO A 141 10.26 -7.90 1.43
C PRO A 141 11.71 -8.31 1.19
N ASP A 142 12.37 -8.83 2.23
CA ASP A 142 13.76 -9.25 2.15
C ASP A 142 13.98 -10.54 1.34
N PHE A 143 12.91 -11.24 0.96
CA PHE A 143 12.92 -12.55 0.30
C PHE A 143 13.92 -13.54 0.93
N GLN A 144 14.17 -13.41 2.24
CA GLN A 144 15.13 -14.21 3.00
C GLN A 144 16.55 -14.22 2.36
N GLY A 145 16.92 -13.13 1.70
CA GLY A 145 18.21 -12.96 1.04
C GLY A 145 18.37 -13.75 -0.28
N ARG A 146 17.29 -14.31 -0.83
CA ARG A 146 17.30 -15.07 -2.10
C ARG A 146 17.38 -14.12 -3.28
N LYS A 147 18.58 -14.00 -3.85
CA LYS A 147 18.90 -13.03 -4.93
C LYS A 147 18.07 -13.27 -6.19
N GLU A 148 17.80 -14.53 -6.52
CA GLU A 148 16.99 -14.90 -7.68
C GLU A 148 15.56 -14.34 -7.62
N LEU A 149 14.97 -14.24 -6.44
CA LEU A 149 13.65 -13.66 -6.25
C LEU A 149 13.66 -12.13 -6.35
N VAL A 150 14.71 -11.50 -5.82
CA VAL A 150 14.94 -10.05 -6.00
C VAL A 150 15.13 -9.72 -7.48
N SER A 151 15.95 -10.50 -8.21
CA SER A 151 16.15 -10.31 -9.66
C SER A 151 14.83 -10.42 -10.43
N GLN A 152 13.98 -11.40 -10.10
CA GLN A 152 12.68 -11.57 -10.73
C GLN A 152 11.78 -10.32 -10.61
N VAL A 153 11.84 -9.63 -9.46
CA VAL A 153 11.07 -8.39 -9.23
C VAL A 153 11.69 -7.21 -9.97
N ILE A 154 13.03 -7.13 -10.02
CA ILE A 154 13.75 -6.04 -10.73
C ILE A 154 13.51 -6.12 -12.23
N GLU A 155 13.46 -7.33 -12.80
CA GLU A 155 13.25 -7.56 -14.23
C GLU A 155 11.79 -7.30 -14.67
N ALA A 156 10.88 -7.21 -13.74
CA ALA A 156 9.48 -6.92 -14.01
C ALA A 156 9.22 -5.44 -14.23
#